data_3db2bbd911b69fa58c1491931ad7323d
#
_entry.id   3db2bbd911b69fa58c1491931ad7323d
#
_cell.length_a   1.000
_cell.length_b   1.000
_cell.length_c   1.000
_cell.angle_alpha   90.00
_cell.angle_beta   90.00
_cell.angle_gamma   90.00
#
_symmetry.space_group_name_H-M   'P 1'
#
loop_
_entity.id
_entity.type
_entity.pdbx_description
1 polymer ?
#
loop_
_entity_poly.entity_id
_entity_poly.type
_entity_poly.pdbx_seq_one_letter_code
_entity_poly.pdbx_strand_id
1 'polypeptide(L)'
;MSVHAFEAHAPDADLDELRARLAAARLPEAETVEERWGQGVPLADLADVVEYWRTGYDWRSFEDRLNHIGQFRTTIDGLGIHFLHRRSARADATPLLLTHGWPGSVAEFADVVDELAAPEDASKPAFHVVAPSLPGFGYSDKPATTGWGTEKIAAAWVELMGRLGYREFTAHGGDWGGNITTVLGGRFPEHVLGIHTTFAEGPPGLSTDGLTATEREWAEETRHFWRHRAAYAKQQATRPQTIGYSLVDSPVGLLAWILDKFAEWSDTEDSPFETISRDRILDDVTLYWLTRTGASAARIYYESHNSLDPELRVDVPAAITTYPRDIEKYPRPWAQERYRRIVRWNAPAKGGHFPSLEVPEYFVEDLREGLAAVLAVSSRGGTSLPAAGRCPAR
;
A
#
# COMPACT_ATOMS: atom_id res chain seq x y z
N MET A 1 -24.18 -10.71 0.82
CA MET A 1 -23.21 -11.77 1.23
C MET A 1 -22.60 -11.35 2.55
N SER A 2 -22.30 -12.32 3.43
CA SER A 2 -21.85 -12.05 4.80
C SER A 2 -20.34 -11.78 4.87
N VAL A 3 -19.95 -11.01 5.88
CA VAL A 3 -18.56 -10.86 6.32
C VAL A 3 -18.30 -11.98 7.35
N HIS A 4 -17.18 -12.68 7.22
CA HIS A 4 -16.77 -13.77 8.09
C HIS A 4 -15.41 -13.46 8.72
N ALA A 5 -15.23 -13.83 9.98
CA ALA A 5 -13.90 -13.81 10.61
C ALA A 5 -12.96 -14.76 9.85
N PHE A 6 -11.71 -14.34 9.73
CA PHE A 6 -10.62 -15.10 9.15
C PHE A 6 -9.46 -15.14 10.14
N GLU A 7 -8.82 -16.26 10.26
CA GLU A 7 -7.63 -16.44 11.08
C GLU A 7 -6.51 -16.94 10.18
N ALA A 8 -5.42 -16.19 10.11
CA ALA A 8 -4.24 -16.61 9.39
C ALA A 8 -3.55 -17.74 10.16
N HIS A 9 -3.28 -18.83 9.48
CA HIS A 9 -2.48 -19.93 10.02
C HIS A 9 -1.81 -20.69 8.88
N ALA A 10 -0.49 -20.51 8.75
CA ALA A 10 0.30 -21.31 7.82
C ALA A 10 0.56 -22.70 8.43
N PRO A 11 0.30 -23.81 7.72
CA PRO A 11 0.70 -25.14 8.18
C PRO A 11 2.22 -25.19 8.43
N ASP A 12 2.64 -25.91 9.47
CA ASP A 12 4.08 -26.09 9.76
C ASP A 12 4.82 -26.72 8.57
N ALA A 13 4.16 -27.60 7.81
CA ALA A 13 4.72 -28.18 6.61
C ALA A 13 5.08 -27.15 5.52
N ASP A 14 4.32 -26.04 5.40
CA ASP A 14 4.61 -24.98 4.44
C ASP A 14 5.83 -24.15 4.88
N LEU A 15 5.98 -23.94 6.19
CA LEU A 15 7.16 -23.28 6.77
C LEU A 15 8.41 -24.15 6.64
N ASP A 16 8.28 -25.46 6.84
CA ASP A 16 9.39 -26.43 6.66
C ASP A 16 9.77 -26.55 5.17
N GLU A 17 8.80 -26.53 4.25
CA GLU A 17 9.08 -26.47 2.81
C GLU A 17 9.85 -25.19 2.46
N LEU A 18 9.45 -24.03 2.97
CA LEU A 18 10.17 -22.77 2.78
C LEU A 18 11.63 -22.88 3.25
N ARG A 19 11.86 -23.36 4.47
CA ARG A 19 13.22 -23.54 5.02
C ARG A 19 14.06 -24.50 4.18
N ALA A 20 13.45 -25.60 3.71
CA ALA A 20 14.13 -26.57 2.84
C ALA A 20 14.50 -25.95 1.47
N ARG A 21 13.62 -25.15 0.88
CA ARG A 21 13.90 -24.45 -0.40
C ARG A 21 14.98 -23.39 -0.24
N LEU A 22 14.99 -22.65 0.86
CA LEU A 22 16.06 -21.67 1.19
C LEU A 22 17.40 -22.38 1.36
N ALA A 23 17.44 -23.54 2.05
CA ALA A 23 18.67 -24.34 2.23
C ALA A 23 19.19 -24.94 0.93
N ALA A 24 18.33 -25.21 -0.04
CA ALA A 24 18.68 -25.79 -1.35
C ALA A 24 18.86 -24.71 -2.44
N ALA A 25 18.81 -23.42 -2.09
CA ALA A 25 18.88 -22.34 -3.05
C ALA A 25 20.22 -22.32 -3.79
N ARG A 26 20.16 -22.05 -5.10
CA ARG A 26 21.34 -21.82 -5.93
C ARG A 26 21.48 -20.33 -6.17
N LEU A 27 22.55 -19.74 -5.65
CA LEU A 27 22.86 -18.34 -5.86
C LEU A 27 23.72 -18.19 -7.13
N PRO A 28 23.60 -17.08 -7.86
CA PRO A 28 24.47 -16.76 -9.00
C PRO A 28 25.85 -16.32 -8.52
N GLU A 29 26.73 -16.00 -9.48
CA GLU A 29 27.94 -15.23 -9.22
C GLU A 29 27.62 -13.83 -8.71
N ALA A 30 28.61 -13.19 -8.08
CA ALA A 30 28.48 -11.82 -7.57
C ALA A 30 28.35 -10.81 -8.72
N GLU A 31 27.77 -9.66 -8.39
CA GLU A 31 27.73 -8.47 -9.24
C GLU A 31 29.12 -8.05 -9.72
N THR A 32 29.20 -7.43 -10.91
CA THR A 32 30.46 -7.07 -11.54
C THR A 32 30.79 -5.57 -11.48
N VAL A 33 29.91 -4.77 -10.85
CA VAL A 33 30.10 -3.33 -10.63
C VAL A 33 30.57 -3.04 -9.22
N GLU A 34 31.32 -1.96 -9.04
CA GLU A 34 31.82 -1.53 -7.72
C GLU A 34 30.70 -0.83 -6.91
N GLU A 35 29.72 -0.20 -7.60
CA GLU A 35 28.61 0.47 -6.98
C GLU A 35 27.66 -0.56 -6.34
N ARG A 36 27.57 -0.54 -5.01
CA ARG A 36 26.64 -1.38 -4.27
C ARG A 36 25.21 -1.09 -4.73
N TRP A 37 24.40 -2.10 -4.98
CA TRP A 37 23.07 -2.03 -5.59
C TRP A 37 23.03 -1.58 -7.06
N GLY A 38 24.14 -1.26 -7.70
CA GLY A 38 24.18 -0.78 -9.09
C GLY A 38 23.68 -1.78 -10.14
N GLN A 39 23.70 -3.09 -9.82
CA GLN A 39 23.12 -4.17 -10.63
C GLN A 39 21.96 -4.88 -9.95
N GLY A 40 21.32 -4.27 -8.95
CA GLY A 40 20.28 -4.87 -8.11
C GLY A 40 20.82 -5.35 -6.77
N VAL A 41 20.17 -6.33 -6.15
CA VAL A 41 20.53 -6.81 -4.81
C VAL A 41 21.91 -7.45 -4.81
N PRO A 42 22.89 -6.95 -4.01
CA PRO A 42 24.21 -7.56 -3.91
C PRO A 42 24.13 -9.00 -3.40
N LEU A 43 24.95 -9.89 -3.96
CA LEU A 43 24.98 -11.31 -3.59
C LEU A 43 25.19 -11.52 -2.09
N ALA A 44 26.11 -10.76 -1.48
CA ALA A 44 26.43 -10.89 -0.06
C ALA A 44 25.23 -10.51 0.83
N ASP A 45 24.53 -9.42 0.50
CA ASP A 45 23.35 -8.96 1.22
C ASP A 45 22.20 -9.97 1.09
N LEU A 46 21.93 -10.46 -0.12
CA LEU A 46 20.89 -11.45 -0.35
C LEU A 46 21.18 -12.74 0.41
N ALA A 47 22.43 -13.23 0.39
CA ALA A 47 22.82 -14.45 1.10
C ALA A 47 22.65 -14.33 2.62
N ASP A 48 22.96 -13.16 3.20
CA ASP A 48 22.76 -12.89 4.63
C ASP A 48 21.27 -12.86 4.99
N VAL A 49 20.42 -12.23 4.19
CA VAL A 49 18.98 -12.20 4.42
C VAL A 49 18.35 -13.58 4.23
N VAL A 50 18.79 -14.35 3.24
CA VAL A 50 18.34 -15.74 3.02
C VAL A 50 18.66 -16.62 4.23
N GLU A 51 19.86 -16.50 4.77
CA GLU A 51 20.26 -17.26 5.96
C GLU A 51 19.47 -16.84 7.20
N TYR A 52 19.25 -15.53 7.39
CA TYR A 52 18.40 -15.04 8.46
C TYR A 52 16.93 -15.51 8.30
N TRP A 53 16.38 -15.45 7.09
CA TRP A 53 15.01 -15.94 6.82
C TRP A 53 14.86 -17.43 7.13
N ARG A 54 15.91 -18.22 6.83
CA ARG A 54 15.93 -19.66 7.08
C ARG A 54 16.02 -20.02 8.56
N THR A 55 16.79 -19.25 9.37
CA THR A 55 17.21 -19.65 10.72
C THR A 55 16.76 -18.73 11.85
N GLY A 56 16.56 -17.45 11.60
CA GLY A 56 16.31 -16.42 12.62
C GLY A 56 14.93 -15.80 12.56
N TYR A 57 14.30 -15.79 11.40
CA TYR A 57 12.99 -15.18 11.22
C TYR A 57 11.85 -16.06 11.76
N ASP A 58 10.90 -15.46 12.47
CA ASP A 58 9.72 -16.12 13.03
C ASP A 58 8.42 -15.61 12.41
N TRP A 59 7.89 -16.35 11.43
CA TRP A 59 6.59 -16.09 10.82
C TRP A 59 5.43 -16.06 11.83
N ARG A 60 5.48 -16.90 12.90
CA ARG A 60 4.38 -16.97 13.87
C ARG A 60 4.15 -15.65 14.58
N SER A 61 5.20 -14.89 14.83
CA SER A 61 5.10 -13.56 15.42
C SER A 61 4.27 -12.59 14.55
N PHE A 62 4.43 -12.65 13.23
CA PHE A 62 3.63 -11.83 12.31
C PHE A 62 2.19 -12.33 12.17
N GLU A 63 2.01 -13.64 12.07
CA GLU A 63 0.70 -14.29 12.02
C GLU A 63 -0.16 -13.95 13.25
N ASP A 64 0.42 -14.00 14.44
CA ASP A 64 -0.22 -13.62 15.71
C ASP A 64 -0.61 -12.13 15.71
N ARG A 65 0.26 -11.26 15.18
CA ARG A 65 0.00 -9.82 15.08
C ARG A 65 -1.16 -9.51 14.15
N LEU A 66 -1.23 -10.13 12.96
CA LEU A 66 -2.37 -9.99 12.06
C LEU A 66 -3.68 -10.48 12.70
N ASN A 67 -3.63 -11.62 13.38
CA ASN A 67 -4.78 -12.19 14.08
C ASN A 67 -5.25 -11.31 15.25
N HIS A 68 -4.32 -10.64 15.96
CA HIS A 68 -4.64 -9.68 17.01
C HIS A 68 -5.40 -8.45 16.48
N ILE A 69 -5.02 -7.90 15.31
CA ILE A 69 -5.70 -6.77 14.69
C ILE A 69 -7.16 -7.12 14.37
N GLY A 70 -7.40 -8.35 13.95
CA GLY A 70 -8.68 -8.87 13.50
C GLY A 70 -8.77 -8.90 11.97
N GLN A 71 -8.93 -10.10 11.44
CA GLN A 71 -8.97 -10.39 10.03
C GLN A 71 -10.35 -10.91 9.62
N PHE A 72 -10.77 -10.56 8.42
CA PHE A 72 -12.08 -10.92 7.88
C PHE A 72 -11.99 -11.22 6.38
N ARG A 73 -13.00 -11.93 5.88
CA ARG A 73 -13.20 -12.15 4.45
C ARG A 73 -14.65 -11.93 4.06
N THR A 74 -14.83 -11.47 2.84
CA THR A 74 -16.14 -11.38 2.17
C THR A 74 -15.97 -11.66 0.68
N THR A 75 -17.04 -11.97 -0.04
CA THR A 75 -16.97 -12.19 -1.50
C THR A 75 -17.62 -11.02 -2.22
N ILE A 76 -16.88 -10.32 -3.08
CA ILE A 76 -17.35 -9.20 -3.91
C ILE A 76 -17.13 -9.60 -5.38
N ASP A 77 -18.14 -9.50 -6.20
CA ASP A 77 -18.11 -9.89 -7.62
C ASP A 77 -17.53 -11.30 -7.86
N GLY A 78 -17.85 -12.25 -6.98
CA GLY A 78 -17.37 -13.62 -7.05
C GLY A 78 -15.94 -13.82 -6.56
N LEU A 79 -15.22 -12.77 -6.15
CA LEU A 79 -13.86 -12.82 -5.63
C LEU A 79 -13.85 -12.68 -4.10
N GLY A 80 -13.17 -13.60 -3.40
CA GLY A 80 -12.95 -13.50 -1.96
C GLY A 80 -11.95 -12.38 -1.65
N ILE A 81 -12.39 -11.40 -0.89
CA ILE A 81 -11.58 -10.27 -0.42
C ILE A 81 -11.28 -10.46 1.06
N HIS A 82 -9.99 -10.51 1.39
CA HIS A 82 -9.47 -10.46 2.74
C HIS A 82 -9.24 -9.01 3.15
N PHE A 83 -9.46 -8.70 4.44
CA PHE A 83 -9.14 -7.38 4.99
C PHE A 83 -8.90 -7.42 6.49
N LEU A 84 -8.05 -6.52 6.97
CA LEU A 84 -7.92 -6.18 8.38
C LEU A 84 -9.06 -5.23 8.75
N HIS A 85 -9.63 -5.39 9.95
CA HIS A 85 -10.65 -4.46 10.44
C HIS A 85 -10.50 -4.24 11.94
N ARG A 86 -9.99 -3.06 12.29
CA ARG A 86 -9.84 -2.61 13.68
C ARG A 86 -10.87 -1.53 13.99
N ARG A 87 -11.83 -1.85 14.82
CA ARG A 87 -12.84 -0.88 15.26
C ARG A 87 -12.34 -0.11 16.48
N SER A 88 -12.43 1.20 16.43
CA SER A 88 -12.23 2.05 17.60
C SER A 88 -13.37 1.86 18.60
N ALA A 89 -13.06 1.93 19.88
CA ALA A 89 -14.07 2.01 20.94
C ALA A 89 -14.73 3.40 21.05
N ARG A 90 -14.18 4.40 20.37
CA ARG A 90 -14.68 5.79 20.41
C ARG A 90 -15.91 5.94 19.51
N ALA A 91 -16.93 6.62 20.05
CA ALA A 91 -18.17 6.86 19.32
C ALA A 91 -18.03 7.90 18.18
N ASP A 92 -17.01 8.75 18.24
CA ASP A 92 -16.69 9.78 17.26
C ASP A 92 -15.66 9.34 16.21
N ALA A 93 -15.25 8.07 16.25
CA ALA A 93 -14.28 7.54 15.30
C ALA A 93 -14.83 7.55 13.87
N THR A 94 -14.01 8.03 12.94
CA THR A 94 -14.34 8.09 11.50
C THR A 94 -13.89 6.80 10.79
N PRO A 95 -14.70 6.23 9.88
CA PRO A 95 -14.25 5.11 9.06
C PRO A 95 -13.09 5.52 8.14
N LEU A 96 -12.02 4.73 8.14
CA LEU A 96 -10.80 4.93 7.35
C LEU A 96 -10.48 3.67 6.57
N LEU A 97 -10.42 3.81 5.26
CA LEU A 97 -9.96 2.78 4.34
C LEU A 97 -8.48 3.01 4.03
N LEU A 98 -7.63 2.02 4.30
CA LEU A 98 -6.20 2.02 3.98
C LEU A 98 -5.94 1.05 2.84
N THR A 99 -5.38 1.52 1.72
CA THR A 99 -5.06 0.66 0.58
C THR A 99 -3.56 0.66 0.31
N HIS A 100 -2.96 -0.53 0.37
CA HIS A 100 -1.53 -0.76 0.07
C HIS A 100 -1.26 -0.80 -1.43
N GLY A 101 0.01 -0.94 -1.81
CA GLY A 101 0.47 -1.09 -3.18
C GLY A 101 1.33 -2.34 -3.41
N TRP A 102 2.16 -2.29 -4.46
CA TRP A 102 3.15 -3.28 -4.80
C TRP A 102 4.58 -2.69 -4.60
N PRO A 103 5.54 -3.42 -4.02
CA PRO A 103 5.50 -4.83 -3.62
C PRO A 103 4.95 -5.07 -2.22
N GLY A 104 4.32 -4.08 -1.62
CA GLY A 104 3.75 -4.20 -0.28
C GLY A 104 2.48 -5.05 -0.18
N SER A 105 1.93 -5.08 1.01
CA SER A 105 0.70 -5.77 1.36
C SER A 105 0.06 -5.11 2.58
N VAL A 106 -0.96 -5.75 3.18
CA VAL A 106 -1.51 -5.32 4.47
C VAL A 106 -0.46 -5.31 5.60
N ALA A 107 0.71 -5.95 5.40
CA ALA A 107 1.83 -5.91 6.33
C ALA A 107 2.33 -4.48 6.58
N GLU A 108 2.24 -3.60 5.59
CA GLU A 108 2.61 -2.18 5.74
C GLU A 108 1.86 -1.46 6.86
N PHE A 109 0.63 -1.89 7.13
CA PHE A 109 -0.22 -1.22 8.11
C PHE A 109 -0.27 -1.92 9.47
N ALA A 110 0.34 -3.10 9.60
CA ALA A 110 0.21 -3.93 10.80
C ALA A 110 0.67 -3.23 12.09
N ASP A 111 1.65 -2.33 12.00
CA ASP A 111 2.19 -1.61 13.15
C ASP A 111 1.46 -0.30 13.47
N VAL A 112 0.64 0.22 12.54
CA VAL A 112 -0.01 1.53 12.69
C VAL A 112 -1.52 1.46 12.94
N VAL A 113 -2.14 0.31 12.65
CA VAL A 113 -3.59 0.12 12.75
C VAL A 113 -4.11 0.36 14.17
N ASP A 114 -3.44 -0.20 15.18
CA ASP A 114 -3.88 -0.07 16.59
C ASP A 114 -3.79 1.37 17.07
N GLU A 115 -2.69 2.07 16.76
CA GLU A 115 -2.53 3.48 17.11
C GLU A 115 -3.58 4.34 16.41
N LEU A 116 -3.87 4.12 15.14
CA LEU A 116 -4.93 4.83 14.42
C LEU A 116 -6.31 4.61 15.02
N ALA A 117 -6.60 3.39 15.52
CA ALA A 117 -7.89 3.07 16.10
C ALA A 117 -8.04 3.50 17.56
N ALA A 118 -6.95 3.51 18.32
CA ALA A 118 -6.94 3.79 19.77
C ALA A 118 -5.75 4.66 20.15
N PRO A 119 -5.73 5.96 19.75
CA PRO A 119 -4.66 6.87 20.13
C PRO A 119 -4.52 7.00 21.66
N GLU A 120 -3.28 7.02 22.15
CA GLU A 120 -3.02 7.26 23.59
C GLU A 120 -3.53 8.63 24.02
N ASP A 121 -3.38 9.66 23.19
CA ASP A 121 -3.94 11.00 23.40
C ASP A 121 -5.40 11.03 22.92
N ALA A 122 -6.34 11.09 23.87
CA ALA A 122 -7.78 11.13 23.58
C ALA A 122 -8.23 12.38 22.80
N SER A 123 -7.40 13.44 22.70
CA SER A 123 -7.69 14.61 21.91
C SER A 123 -7.46 14.38 20.40
N LYS A 124 -6.67 13.38 20.03
CA LYS A 124 -6.38 13.03 18.64
C LYS A 124 -7.56 12.29 18.00
N PRO A 125 -7.80 12.46 16.68
CA PRO A 125 -8.79 11.68 15.95
C PRO A 125 -8.54 10.18 16.03
N ALA A 126 -9.60 9.40 16.21
CA ALA A 126 -9.56 7.94 16.13
C ALA A 126 -10.33 7.45 14.90
N PHE A 127 -9.96 6.27 14.39
CA PHE A 127 -10.54 5.74 13.18
C PHE A 127 -11.05 4.29 13.36
N HIS A 128 -12.12 3.95 12.66
CA HIS A 128 -12.44 2.56 12.36
C HIS A 128 -11.64 2.17 11.12
N VAL A 129 -10.56 1.43 11.31
CA VAL A 129 -9.60 1.12 10.23
C VAL A 129 -10.04 -0.12 9.48
N VAL A 130 -10.10 -0.03 8.15
CA VAL A 130 -10.29 -1.15 7.23
C VAL A 130 -9.14 -1.17 6.24
N ALA A 131 -8.35 -2.24 6.21
CA ALA A 131 -7.21 -2.38 5.31
C ALA A 131 -7.35 -3.68 4.49
N PRO A 132 -7.93 -3.62 3.28
CA PRO A 132 -8.09 -4.79 2.43
C PRO A 132 -6.78 -5.21 1.76
N SER A 133 -6.58 -6.52 1.63
CA SER A 133 -5.62 -7.06 0.67
C SER A 133 -6.16 -6.87 -0.73
N LEU A 134 -5.36 -6.28 -1.62
CA LEU A 134 -5.72 -6.11 -3.02
C LEU A 134 -6.06 -7.46 -3.68
N PRO A 135 -6.94 -7.49 -4.70
CA PRO A 135 -7.19 -8.70 -5.50
C PRO A 135 -5.89 -9.31 -6.02
N GLY A 136 -5.65 -10.58 -5.69
CA GLY A 136 -4.41 -11.28 -6.06
C GLY A 136 -3.24 -11.09 -5.10
N PHE A 137 -3.43 -10.40 -3.97
CA PHE A 137 -2.43 -10.18 -2.92
C PHE A 137 -2.84 -10.84 -1.61
N GLY A 138 -1.85 -11.22 -0.81
CA GLY A 138 -2.05 -11.75 0.53
C GLY A 138 -3.13 -12.83 0.55
N TYR A 139 -4.08 -12.71 1.47
CA TYR A 139 -5.16 -13.69 1.62
C TYR A 139 -6.42 -13.39 0.77
N SER A 140 -6.41 -12.38 -0.10
CA SER A 140 -7.45 -12.21 -1.11
C SER A 140 -7.32 -13.24 -2.23
N ASP A 141 -8.45 -13.62 -2.84
CA ASP A 141 -8.43 -14.55 -3.97
C ASP A 141 -7.71 -13.95 -5.19
N LYS A 142 -7.16 -14.83 -6.00
CA LYS A 142 -6.48 -14.47 -7.25
C LYS A 142 -7.53 -14.39 -8.36
N PRO A 143 -7.70 -13.22 -9.02
CA PRO A 143 -8.62 -13.11 -10.15
C PRO A 143 -8.31 -14.14 -11.23
N ALA A 144 -9.34 -14.87 -11.65
CA ALA A 144 -9.26 -15.85 -12.73
C ALA A 144 -9.55 -15.24 -14.11
N THR A 145 -10.06 -14.00 -14.14
CA THR A 145 -10.41 -13.25 -15.34
C THR A 145 -9.79 -11.85 -15.30
N THR A 146 -9.66 -11.22 -16.45
CA THR A 146 -9.26 -9.81 -16.57
C THR A 146 -10.30 -8.85 -16.01
N GLY A 147 -9.92 -7.58 -15.82
CA GLY A 147 -10.80 -6.48 -15.42
C GLY A 147 -10.66 -6.03 -13.96
N TRP A 148 -9.76 -6.63 -13.18
CA TRP A 148 -9.50 -6.20 -11.80
C TRP A 148 -8.41 -5.11 -11.73
N GLY A 149 -8.59 -4.03 -12.51
CA GLY A 149 -7.80 -2.80 -12.42
C GLY A 149 -8.32 -1.84 -11.34
N THR A 150 -7.68 -0.67 -11.22
CA THR A 150 -7.93 0.32 -10.16
C THR A 150 -9.38 0.77 -10.06
N GLU A 151 -10.08 0.96 -11.17
CA GLU A 151 -11.50 1.37 -11.21
C GLU A 151 -12.41 0.29 -10.57
N LYS A 152 -12.22 -0.97 -10.92
CA LYS A 152 -13.01 -2.06 -10.36
C LYS A 152 -12.69 -2.31 -8.88
N ILE A 153 -11.42 -2.18 -8.51
CA ILE A 153 -11.00 -2.30 -7.11
C ILE A 153 -11.64 -1.19 -6.27
N ALA A 154 -11.64 0.06 -6.75
CA ALA A 154 -12.30 1.18 -6.07
C ALA A 154 -13.80 0.92 -5.84
N ALA A 155 -14.51 0.41 -6.86
CA ALA A 155 -15.91 0.03 -6.73
C ALA A 155 -16.12 -1.09 -5.69
N ALA A 156 -15.22 -2.08 -5.67
CA ALA A 156 -15.25 -3.15 -4.67
C ALA A 156 -15.01 -2.63 -3.25
N TRP A 157 -14.16 -1.62 -3.08
CA TRP A 157 -13.93 -0.97 -1.77
C TRP A 157 -15.16 -0.21 -1.27
N VAL A 158 -15.89 0.48 -2.13
CA VAL A 158 -17.18 1.10 -1.77
C VAL A 158 -18.15 0.04 -1.29
N GLU A 159 -18.26 -1.09 -1.99
CA GLU A 159 -19.11 -2.20 -1.56
C GLU A 159 -18.66 -2.81 -0.24
N LEU A 160 -17.34 -3.01 -0.04
CA LEU A 160 -16.78 -3.51 1.21
C LEU A 160 -17.16 -2.61 2.39
N MET A 161 -16.93 -1.31 2.27
CA MET A 161 -17.25 -0.33 3.31
C MET A 161 -18.74 -0.30 3.60
N GLY A 162 -19.59 -0.35 2.57
CA GLY A 162 -21.04 -0.46 2.70
C GLY A 162 -21.51 -1.70 3.47
N ARG A 163 -20.88 -2.87 3.23
CA ARG A 163 -21.16 -4.12 3.96
C ARG A 163 -20.80 -4.05 5.44
N LEU A 164 -19.78 -3.26 5.78
CA LEU A 164 -19.38 -2.99 7.16
C LEU A 164 -20.25 -1.94 7.85
N GLY A 165 -21.22 -1.33 7.13
CA GLY A 165 -22.13 -0.30 7.61
C GLY A 165 -21.57 1.13 7.47
N TYR A 166 -20.45 1.29 6.79
CA TYR A 166 -19.81 2.58 6.54
C TYR A 166 -20.26 3.13 5.18
N ARG A 167 -21.28 4.00 5.19
CA ARG A 167 -21.81 4.61 3.96
C ARG A 167 -20.91 5.73 3.43
N GLU A 168 -20.28 6.44 4.35
CA GLU A 168 -19.30 7.49 4.07
C GLU A 168 -18.02 7.19 4.86
N PHE A 169 -16.86 7.40 4.24
CA PHE A 169 -15.57 7.10 4.83
C PHE A 169 -14.49 8.02 4.29
N THR A 170 -13.36 8.09 4.98
CA THR A 170 -12.11 8.65 4.46
C THR A 170 -11.24 7.54 3.88
N ALA A 171 -10.41 7.87 2.89
CA ALA A 171 -9.52 6.89 2.28
C ALA A 171 -8.07 7.40 2.26
N HIS A 172 -7.13 6.47 2.43
CA HIS A 172 -5.71 6.69 2.25
C HIS A 172 -5.09 5.59 1.40
N GLY A 173 -4.06 5.96 0.61
CA GLY A 173 -3.22 5.04 -0.11
C GLY A 173 -1.96 5.71 -0.66
N GLY A 174 -0.91 4.91 -0.80
CA GLY A 174 0.30 5.15 -1.57
C GLY A 174 0.38 4.18 -2.73
N ASP A 175 1.28 4.36 -3.69
CA ASP A 175 1.47 3.47 -4.84
C ASP A 175 0.13 3.15 -5.56
N TRP A 176 -0.17 1.86 -5.86
CA TRP A 176 -1.48 1.44 -6.40
C TRP A 176 -2.63 1.83 -5.47
N GLY A 177 -2.42 1.79 -4.16
CA GLY A 177 -3.39 2.29 -3.19
C GLY A 177 -3.68 3.78 -3.36
N GLY A 178 -2.68 4.58 -3.74
CA GLY A 178 -2.83 6.00 -4.09
C GLY A 178 -3.69 6.19 -5.33
N ASN A 179 -3.46 5.39 -6.37
CA ASN A 179 -4.27 5.40 -7.58
C ASN A 179 -5.72 4.99 -7.31
N ILE A 180 -5.94 3.93 -6.52
CA ILE A 180 -7.28 3.49 -6.11
C ILE A 180 -7.98 4.56 -5.26
N THR A 181 -7.26 5.20 -4.34
CA THR A 181 -7.77 6.31 -3.51
C THR A 181 -8.17 7.52 -4.36
N THR A 182 -7.39 7.81 -5.40
CA THR A 182 -7.71 8.86 -6.38
C THR A 182 -8.98 8.53 -7.17
N VAL A 183 -9.13 7.28 -7.62
CA VAL A 183 -10.35 6.80 -8.28
C VAL A 183 -11.55 6.89 -7.33
N LEU A 184 -11.40 6.49 -6.07
CA LEU A 184 -12.45 6.62 -5.04
C LEU A 184 -12.93 8.07 -4.91
N GLY A 185 -12.00 9.02 -4.76
CA GLY A 185 -12.34 10.45 -4.64
C GLY A 185 -12.96 11.06 -5.89
N GLY A 186 -12.63 10.54 -7.08
CA GLY A 186 -13.11 11.08 -8.34
C GLY A 186 -14.37 10.41 -8.90
N ARG A 187 -14.57 9.10 -8.63
CA ARG A 187 -15.71 8.32 -9.17
C ARG A 187 -16.82 8.06 -8.15
N PHE A 188 -16.51 8.15 -6.84
CA PHE A 188 -17.44 7.82 -5.76
C PHE A 188 -17.52 8.92 -4.69
N PRO A 189 -17.63 10.22 -5.11
CA PRO A 189 -17.60 11.35 -4.18
C PRO A 189 -18.75 11.32 -3.16
N GLU A 190 -19.86 10.61 -3.43
CA GLU A 190 -20.98 10.43 -2.52
C GLU A 190 -20.70 9.48 -1.35
N HIS A 191 -19.62 8.70 -1.42
CA HIS A 191 -19.18 7.78 -0.38
C HIS A 191 -17.91 8.26 0.33
N VAL A 192 -17.15 9.16 -0.30
CA VAL A 192 -15.81 9.55 0.18
C VAL A 192 -15.85 10.96 0.76
N LEU A 193 -15.71 11.06 2.10
CA LEU A 193 -15.64 12.34 2.82
C LEU A 193 -14.42 13.17 2.39
N GLY A 194 -13.38 12.50 1.95
CA GLY A 194 -12.16 13.04 1.39
C GLY A 194 -11.03 12.04 1.49
N ILE A 195 -9.90 12.39 0.92
CA ILE A 195 -8.77 11.49 0.73
C ILE A 195 -7.47 12.06 1.32
N HIS A 196 -6.59 11.14 1.72
CA HIS A 196 -5.17 11.40 1.91
C HIS A 196 -4.38 10.51 0.95
N THR A 197 -3.34 11.03 0.30
CA THR A 197 -2.49 10.22 -0.56
C THR A 197 -1.04 10.68 -0.50
N THR A 198 -0.13 9.72 -0.59
CA THR A 198 1.31 9.97 -0.79
C THR A 198 1.70 9.92 -2.26
N PHE A 199 0.78 9.49 -3.13
CA PHE A 199 1.01 9.27 -4.55
C PHE A 199 0.02 10.11 -5.38
N ALA A 200 0.35 11.41 -5.57
CA ALA A 200 -0.57 12.39 -6.16
C ALA A 200 -0.29 12.64 -7.65
N GLU A 201 -0.44 11.60 -8.48
CA GLU A 201 -0.24 11.69 -9.92
C GLU A 201 -1.12 12.75 -10.57
N GLY A 202 -0.51 13.72 -11.26
CA GLY A 202 -1.20 14.66 -12.14
C GLY A 202 -1.53 14.06 -13.51
N PRO A 203 -2.34 14.73 -14.34
CA PRO A 203 -2.50 14.33 -15.73
C PRO A 203 -1.17 14.32 -16.50
N PRO A 204 -1.02 13.47 -17.53
CA PRO A 204 0.22 13.42 -18.32
C PRO A 204 0.43 14.68 -19.16
N GLY A 205 1.69 14.95 -19.55
CA GLY A 205 2.04 15.98 -20.53
C GLY A 205 2.07 17.42 -19.98
N LEU A 206 2.08 17.61 -18.66
CA LEU A 206 2.14 18.93 -18.05
C LEU A 206 3.50 19.61 -18.24
N SER A 207 3.47 20.94 -18.47
CA SER A 207 4.68 21.76 -18.62
C SER A 207 5.44 21.89 -17.30
N THR A 208 6.75 22.05 -17.42
CA THR A 208 7.63 22.46 -16.31
C THR A 208 7.73 23.98 -16.14
N ASP A 209 7.07 24.75 -17.00
CA ASP A 209 7.05 26.21 -16.89
C ASP A 209 6.36 26.66 -15.59
N GLY A 210 6.95 27.61 -14.92
CA GLY A 210 6.41 28.14 -13.65
C GLY A 210 6.67 27.31 -12.41
N LEU A 211 7.25 26.11 -12.52
CA LEU A 211 7.65 25.30 -11.37
C LEU A 211 8.82 25.96 -10.61
N THR A 212 8.85 25.80 -9.30
CA THR A 212 10.00 26.13 -8.46
C THR A 212 11.20 25.25 -8.81
N ALA A 213 12.39 25.58 -8.28
CA ALA A 213 13.59 24.77 -8.49
C ALA A 213 13.41 23.32 -7.96
N THR A 214 12.88 23.18 -6.75
CA THR A 214 12.59 21.88 -6.13
C THR A 214 11.54 21.09 -6.92
N GLU A 215 10.48 21.72 -7.38
CA GLU A 215 9.45 21.02 -8.18
C GLU A 215 9.98 20.57 -9.54
N ARG A 216 10.89 21.33 -10.15
CA ARG A 216 11.59 20.88 -11.37
C ARG A 216 12.49 19.68 -11.12
N GLU A 217 13.21 19.67 -10.00
CA GLU A 217 14.02 18.55 -9.55
C GLU A 217 13.15 17.30 -9.37
N TRP A 218 12.03 17.39 -8.65
CA TRP A 218 11.07 16.29 -8.49
C TRP A 218 10.56 15.75 -9.84
N ALA A 219 10.19 16.64 -10.75
CA ALA A 219 9.72 16.24 -12.07
C ALA A 219 10.83 15.54 -12.88
N GLU A 220 12.09 15.93 -12.72
CA GLU A 220 13.23 15.30 -13.39
C GLU A 220 13.56 13.94 -12.77
N GLU A 221 13.55 13.82 -11.44
CA GLU A 221 13.77 12.55 -10.73
C GLU A 221 12.70 11.52 -11.09
N THR A 222 11.42 11.90 -11.07
CA THR A 222 10.31 11.05 -11.51
C THR A 222 10.49 10.60 -12.96
N ARG A 223 10.89 11.50 -13.86
CA ARG A 223 11.17 11.20 -15.27
C ARG A 223 12.36 10.26 -15.42
N HIS A 224 13.43 10.47 -14.62
CA HIS A 224 14.62 9.62 -14.58
C HIS A 224 14.26 8.21 -14.13
N PHE A 225 13.48 8.08 -13.05
CA PHE A 225 12.99 6.79 -12.55
C PHE A 225 12.27 6.01 -13.65
N TRP A 226 11.27 6.60 -14.28
CA TRP A 226 10.50 5.92 -15.34
C TRP A 226 11.35 5.52 -16.56
N ARG A 227 12.35 6.29 -16.88
CA ARG A 227 13.23 6.02 -18.01
C ARG A 227 14.25 4.92 -17.72
N HIS A 228 14.79 4.85 -16.50
CA HIS A 228 15.99 4.07 -16.21
C HIS A 228 15.78 2.98 -15.16
N ARG A 229 14.77 3.09 -14.28
CA ARG A 229 14.61 2.20 -13.12
C ARG A 229 13.28 1.41 -13.11
N ALA A 230 12.29 1.82 -13.90
CA ALA A 230 10.96 1.21 -13.95
C ALA A 230 10.86 -0.03 -14.86
N ALA A 231 11.95 -0.76 -15.10
CA ALA A 231 11.93 -1.97 -15.93
C ALA A 231 11.02 -3.06 -15.33
N TYR A 232 10.96 -3.18 -14.01
CA TYR A 232 10.08 -4.09 -13.28
C TYR A 232 8.60 -3.83 -13.61
N ALA A 233 8.17 -2.55 -13.60
CA ALA A 233 6.81 -2.15 -13.92
C ALA A 233 6.45 -2.51 -15.36
N LYS A 234 7.35 -2.29 -16.31
CA LYS A 234 7.17 -2.66 -17.71
C LYS A 234 7.10 -4.18 -17.89
N GLN A 235 7.92 -4.94 -17.18
CA GLN A 235 7.86 -6.41 -17.17
C GLN A 235 6.49 -6.88 -16.67
N GLN A 236 6.02 -6.35 -15.55
CA GLN A 236 4.74 -6.71 -14.95
C GLN A 236 3.53 -6.23 -15.76
N ALA A 237 3.62 -5.05 -16.40
CA ALA A 237 2.55 -4.53 -17.27
C ALA A 237 2.41 -5.27 -18.61
N THR A 238 3.45 -5.92 -19.09
CA THR A 238 3.45 -6.56 -20.42
C THR A 238 3.46 -8.08 -20.36
N ARG A 239 4.19 -8.70 -19.43
CA ARG A 239 4.40 -10.14 -19.33
C ARG A 239 4.42 -10.62 -17.87
N PRO A 240 3.37 -10.33 -17.05
CA PRO A 240 3.34 -10.71 -15.62
C PRO A 240 3.44 -12.22 -15.42
N GLN A 241 2.84 -13.01 -16.31
CA GLN A 241 2.88 -14.47 -16.20
C GLN A 241 4.31 -15.02 -16.36
N THR A 242 5.14 -14.41 -17.20
CA THR A 242 6.51 -14.89 -17.45
C THR A 242 7.38 -14.79 -16.20
N ILE A 243 7.41 -13.64 -15.53
CA ILE A 243 8.15 -13.47 -14.27
C ILE A 243 7.49 -14.25 -13.13
N GLY A 244 6.18 -14.42 -13.18
CA GLY A 244 5.38 -15.09 -12.16
C GLY A 244 5.84 -16.53 -11.87
N TYR A 245 6.35 -17.27 -12.87
CA TYR A 245 6.87 -18.62 -12.64
C TYR A 245 8.06 -18.63 -11.66
N SER A 246 8.99 -17.69 -11.79
CA SER A 246 10.13 -17.59 -10.88
C SER A 246 9.71 -17.07 -9.50
N LEU A 247 8.79 -16.09 -9.45
CA LEU A 247 8.32 -15.49 -8.19
C LEU A 247 7.49 -16.45 -7.32
N VAL A 248 6.91 -17.50 -7.93
CA VAL A 248 6.13 -18.51 -7.20
C VAL A 248 6.98 -19.74 -6.85
N ASP A 249 7.99 -20.06 -7.65
CA ASP A 249 8.79 -21.27 -7.47
C ASP A 249 10.07 -21.06 -6.63
N SER A 250 10.65 -19.85 -6.64
CA SER A 250 11.89 -19.55 -5.92
C SER A 250 11.67 -18.53 -4.81
N PRO A 251 11.79 -18.90 -3.52
CA PRO A 251 11.71 -17.94 -2.43
C PRO A 251 12.83 -16.91 -2.51
N VAL A 252 14.04 -17.32 -2.93
CA VAL A 252 15.17 -16.38 -3.13
C VAL A 252 14.92 -15.44 -4.30
N GLY A 253 14.34 -15.92 -5.40
CA GLY A 253 13.96 -15.08 -6.54
C GLY A 253 12.88 -14.06 -6.16
N LEU A 254 11.89 -14.48 -5.38
CA LEU A 254 10.87 -13.59 -4.83
C LEU A 254 11.48 -12.54 -3.88
N LEU A 255 12.31 -12.98 -2.93
CA LEU A 255 13.01 -12.08 -2.01
C LEU A 255 13.84 -11.05 -2.78
N ALA A 256 14.65 -11.47 -3.74
CA ALA A 256 15.49 -10.54 -4.52
C ALA A 256 14.64 -9.53 -5.29
N TRP A 257 13.52 -9.96 -5.88
CA TRP A 257 12.62 -9.09 -6.63
C TRP A 257 11.96 -8.00 -5.78
N ILE A 258 11.60 -8.33 -4.54
CA ILE A 258 10.95 -7.43 -3.59
C ILE A 258 11.99 -6.59 -2.83
N LEU A 259 13.07 -7.19 -2.33
CA LEU A 259 14.11 -6.52 -1.55
C LEU A 259 14.80 -5.40 -2.35
N ASP A 260 15.00 -5.61 -3.66
CA ASP A 260 15.50 -4.57 -4.56
C ASP A 260 14.65 -3.28 -4.49
N LYS A 261 13.34 -3.43 -4.36
CA LYS A 261 12.43 -2.28 -4.28
C LYS A 261 12.42 -1.64 -2.89
N PHE A 262 12.49 -2.42 -1.84
CA PHE A 262 12.71 -1.87 -0.50
C PHE A 262 14.02 -1.08 -0.41
N ALA A 263 15.08 -1.54 -1.05
CA ALA A 263 16.35 -0.82 -1.06
C ALA A 263 16.32 0.46 -1.89
N GLU A 264 15.70 0.41 -3.07
CA GLU A 264 15.69 1.55 -4.00
C GLU A 264 14.70 2.66 -3.61
N TRP A 265 13.60 2.30 -2.90
CA TRP A 265 12.46 3.19 -2.68
C TRP A 265 12.35 3.71 -1.24
N SER A 266 13.16 3.21 -0.32
CA SER A 266 13.20 3.69 1.06
C SER A 266 14.18 4.85 1.25
N ASP A 267 14.00 5.62 2.32
CA ASP A 267 14.90 6.69 2.73
C ASP A 267 16.15 6.12 3.42
N THR A 268 17.00 5.51 2.62
CA THR A 268 18.25 4.85 3.05
C THR A 268 19.42 5.29 2.19
N GLU A 269 20.64 5.10 2.68
CA GLU A 269 21.85 5.35 1.91
C GLU A 269 22.50 4.05 1.42
N ASP A 270 22.69 3.08 2.31
CA ASP A 270 23.45 1.85 2.01
C ASP A 270 22.59 0.58 2.07
N SER A 271 21.50 0.56 2.86
CA SER A 271 20.72 -0.65 3.08
C SER A 271 19.29 -0.35 3.49
N PRO A 272 18.29 -1.08 2.99
CA PRO A 272 16.90 -0.92 3.42
C PRO A 272 16.72 -1.16 4.92
N PHE A 273 17.65 -1.89 5.55
CA PHE A 273 17.59 -2.23 6.98
C PHE A 273 17.97 -1.06 7.91
N GLU A 274 18.35 0.08 7.37
CA GLU A 274 18.57 1.32 8.13
C GLU A 274 17.24 1.91 8.64
N THR A 275 16.18 1.75 7.87
CA THR A 275 14.85 2.32 8.19
C THR A 275 13.77 1.27 8.38
N ILE A 276 13.89 0.11 7.73
CA ILE A 276 12.92 -0.98 7.82
C ILE A 276 13.61 -2.24 8.35
N SER A 277 13.14 -2.80 9.45
CA SER A 277 13.76 -4.02 9.99
C SER A 277 13.65 -5.20 9.02
N ARG A 278 14.61 -6.14 9.12
CA ARG A 278 14.58 -7.38 8.33
C ARG A 278 13.28 -8.15 8.51
N ASP A 279 12.76 -8.20 9.74
CA ASP A 279 11.51 -8.90 10.03
C ASP A 279 10.34 -8.28 9.28
N ARG A 280 10.24 -6.95 9.19
CA ARG A 280 9.14 -6.28 8.45
C ARG A 280 9.18 -6.56 6.94
N ILE A 281 10.38 -6.59 6.36
CA ILE A 281 10.54 -6.98 4.95
C ILE A 281 10.18 -8.46 4.77
N LEU A 282 10.63 -9.32 5.70
CA LEU A 282 10.34 -10.75 5.64
C LEU A 282 8.88 -11.10 5.99
N ASP A 283 8.20 -10.29 6.80
CA ASP A 283 6.74 -10.40 7.01
C ASP A 283 6.00 -10.30 5.67
N ASP A 284 6.34 -9.29 4.88
CA ASP A 284 5.75 -9.07 3.56
C ASP A 284 6.15 -10.16 2.56
N VAL A 285 7.45 -10.43 2.39
CA VAL A 285 7.94 -11.45 1.45
C VAL A 285 7.41 -12.85 1.79
N THR A 286 7.32 -13.19 3.09
CA THR A 286 6.80 -14.49 3.53
C THR A 286 5.30 -14.60 3.28
N LEU A 287 4.55 -13.50 3.44
CA LEU A 287 3.13 -13.47 3.07
C LEU A 287 2.95 -13.75 1.58
N TYR A 288 3.73 -13.09 0.71
CA TYR A 288 3.73 -13.39 -0.73
C TYR A 288 4.08 -14.83 -1.05
N TRP A 289 5.06 -15.40 -0.36
CA TRP A 289 5.49 -16.78 -0.56
C TRP A 289 4.40 -17.78 -0.17
N LEU A 290 3.92 -17.71 1.06
CA LEU A 290 2.93 -18.66 1.60
C LEU A 290 1.60 -18.61 0.85
N THR A 291 1.19 -17.43 0.41
CA THR A 291 -0.02 -17.27 -0.40
C THR A 291 0.21 -17.47 -1.90
N ARG A 292 1.48 -17.62 -2.33
CA ARG A 292 1.88 -17.79 -3.74
C ARG A 292 1.37 -16.65 -4.63
N THR A 293 1.45 -15.42 -4.15
CA THR A 293 0.86 -14.23 -4.82
C THR A 293 1.84 -13.48 -5.70
N GLY A 294 3.09 -13.88 -5.82
CA GLY A 294 4.08 -13.20 -6.68
C GLY A 294 3.61 -12.98 -8.12
N ALA A 295 2.94 -13.98 -8.72
CA ALA A 295 2.42 -13.87 -10.08
C ALA A 295 1.11 -13.05 -10.16
N SER A 296 0.18 -13.26 -9.22
CA SER A 296 -1.13 -12.61 -9.24
C SER A 296 -1.03 -11.13 -8.90
N ALA A 297 -0.16 -10.76 -7.95
CA ALA A 297 0.08 -9.37 -7.59
C ALA A 297 0.67 -8.56 -8.77
N ALA A 298 1.59 -9.15 -9.52
CA ALA A 298 2.16 -8.51 -10.70
C ALA A 298 1.11 -8.11 -11.75
N ARG A 299 -0.06 -8.78 -11.78
CA ARG A 299 -1.11 -8.50 -12.76
C ARG A 299 -1.79 -7.14 -12.57
N ILE A 300 -1.70 -6.50 -11.40
CA ILE A 300 -2.28 -5.16 -11.22
C ILE A 300 -1.70 -4.16 -12.23
N TYR A 301 -0.42 -4.29 -12.59
CA TYR A 301 0.23 -3.49 -13.63
C TYR A 301 -0.36 -3.72 -15.01
N TYR A 302 -0.65 -4.97 -15.35
CA TYR A 302 -1.27 -5.35 -16.63
C TYR A 302 -2.72 -4.86 -16.71
N GLU A 303 -3.50 -5.05 -15.65
CA GLU A 303 -4.92 -4.71 -15.57
C GLU A 303 -5.17 -3.21 -15.53
N SER A 304 -4.24 -2.42 -14.99
CA SER A 304 -4.39 -0.97 -14.80
C SER A 304 -3.65 -0.15 -15.87
N HIS A 305 -2.95 -0.79 -16.79
CA HIS A 305 -2.19 -0.13 -17.88
C HIS A 305 -1.21 0.95 -17.40
N ASN A 306 -0.76 0.89 -16.15
CA ASN A 306 0.15 1.85 -15.50
C ASN A 306 -0.31 3.31 -15.54
N SER A 307 -1.62 3.58 -15.57
CA SER A 307 -2.06 4.97 -15.59
C SER A 307 -3.49 5.14 -15.08
N LEU A 308 -3.72 6.29 -14.46
CA LEU A 308 -5.06 6.79 -14.19
C LEU A 308 -5.66 7.40 -15.48
N ASP A 309 -7.00 7.39 -15.56
CA ASP A 309 -7.71 8.13 -16.59
C ASP A 309 -7.23 9.61 -16.61
N PRO A 310 -6.69 10.12 -17.72
CA PRO A 310 -6.23 11.52 -17.81
C PRO A 310 -7.32 12.55 -17.50
N GLU A 311 -8.58 12.21 -17.76
CA GLU A 311 -9.73 13.08 -17.51
C GLU A 311 -10.31 12.95 -16.09
N LEU A 312 -9.80 12.01 -15.29
CA LEU A 312 -10.25 11.86 -13.91
C LEU A 312 -9.94 13.12 -13.10
N ARG A 313 -10.93 13.64 -12.40
CA ARG A 313 -10.78 14.78 -11.47
C ARG A 313 -11.33 14.41 -10.10
N VAL A 314 -10.69 14.93 -9.06
CA VAL A 314 -11.03 14.71 -7.65
C VAL A 314 -11.54 16.01 -7.08
N ASP A 315 -12.83 16.07 -6.80
CA ASP A 315 -13.49 17.26 -6.24
C ASP A 315 -13.70 17.15 -4.71
N VAL A 316 -13.58 15.95 -4.13
CA VAL A 316 -13.56 15.80 -2.67
C VAL A 316 -12.31 16.43 -2.06
N PRO A 317 -12.34 16.87 -0.79
CA PRO A 317 -11.15 17.40 -0.14
C PRO A 317 -10.00 16.38 -0.15
N ALA A 318 -8.80 16.84 -0.51
CA ALA A 318 -7.60 16.02 -0.57
C ALA A 318 -6.49 16.59 0.31
N ALA A 319 -5.89 15.75 1.14
CA ALA A 319 -4.61 15.98 1.77
C ALA A 319 -3.54 15.17 1.04
N ILE A 320 -2.40 15.79 0.77
CA ILE A 320 -1.32 15.19 -0.02
C ILE A 320 -0.03 15.34 0.75
N THR A 321 0.74 14.25 0.84
CA THR A 321 2.08 14.25 1.39
C THR A 321 3.06 13.69 0.36
N THR A 322 4.15 14.42 0.10
CA THR A 322 5.21 14.01 -0.83
C THR A 322 6.46 13.73 -0.04
N TYR A 323 6.82 12.46 0.11
CA TYR A 323 8.04 12.05 0.81
C TYR A 323 9.29 12.31 -0.03
N PRO A 324 10.43 12.69 0.60
CA PRO A 324 11.62 13.16 -0.13
C PRO A 324 12.32 12.06 -0.94
N ARG A 325 12.20 10.79 -0.49
CA ARG A 325 12.82 9.63 -1.15
C ARG A 325 11.82 8.74 -1.87
N ASP A 326 10.55 9.19 -2.03
CA ASP A 326 9.60 8.44 -2.85
C ASP A 326 10.05 8.44 -4.32
N ILE A 327 9.73 7.37 -5.02
CA ILE A 327 10.09 7.14 -6.43
C ILE A 327 9.40 8.10 -7.38
N GLU A 328 8.23 8.58 -7.03
CA GLU A 328 7.47 9.54 -7.80
C GLU A 328 7.08 10.74 -6.94
N LYS A 329 7.62 11.87 -7.30
CA LYS A 329 7.32 13.15 -6.64
C LYS A 329 6.69 14.09 -7.65
N TYR A 330 5.44 14.43 -7.39
CA TYR A 330 4.68 15.29 -8.29
C TYR A 330 4.69 16.75 -7.80
N PRO A 331 5.04 17.72 -8.67
CA PRO A 331 4.87 19.13 -8.38
C PRO A 331 3.43 19.46 -7.97
N ARG A 332 3.26 20.30 -6.94
CA ARG A 332 1.93 20.69 -6.49
C ARG A 332 1.05 21.29 -7.61
N PRO A 333 1.56 22.14 -8.53
CA PRO A 333 0.76 22.61 -9.66
C PRO A 333 0.23 21.50 -10.55
N TRP A 334 1.00 20.41 -10.74
CA TRP A 334 0.56 19.26 -11.52
C TRP A 334 -0.54 18.46 -10.80
N ALA A 335 -0.38 18.27 -9.50
CA ALA A 335 -1.41 17.63 -8.70
C ALA A 335 -2.73 18.45 -8.71
N GLN A 336 -2.67 19.79 -8.72
CA GLN A 336 -3.84 20.67 -8.76
C GLN A 336 -4.69 20.53 -10.03
N GLU A 337 -4.11 20.06 -11.13
CA GLU A 337 -4.88 19.75 -12.36
C GLU A 337 -5.83 18.56 -12.17
N ARG A 338 -5.53 17.65 -11.26
CA ARG A 338 -6.36 16.49 -10.92
C ARG A 338 -7.16 16.73 -9.64
N TYR A 339 -6.51 17.17 -8.56
CA TYR A 339 -7.11 17.36 -7.23
C TYR A 339 -7.53 18.82 -7.04
N ARG A 340 -8.77 19.14 -7.36
CA ARG A 340 -9.27 20.51 -7.41
C ARG A 340 -9.40 21.17 -6.02
N ARG A 341 -9.40 20.36 -4.95
CA ARG A 341 -9.60 20.83 -3.58
C ARG A 341 -8.52 20.26 -2.64
N ILE A 342 -7.28 20.67 -2.85
CA ILE A 342 -6.17 20.32 -1.97
C ILE A 342 -6.28 21.19 -0.71
N VAL A 343 -6.63 20.58 0.43
CA VAL A 343 -6.81 21.25 1.74
C VAL A 343 -5.55 21.24 2.59
N ARG A 344 -4.65 20.29 2.35
CA ARG A 344 -3.32 20.20 2.98
C ARG A 344 -2.31 19.67 1.97
N TRP A 345 -1.14 20.27 1.96
CA TRP A 345 0.03 19.80 1.23
C TRP A 345 1.21 19.72 2.19
N ASN A 346 1.81 18.56 2.32
CA ASN A 346 2.95 18.33 3.20
C ASN A 346 4.13 17.75 2.41
N ALA A 347 5.34 18.19 2.79
CA ALA A 347 6.60 17.67 2.25
C ALA A 347 7.57 17.50 3.43
N PRO A 348 7.60 16.34 4.08
CA PRO A 348 8.45 16.09 5.24
C PRO A 348 9.93 16.04 4.86
N ALA A 349 10.79 16.11 5.87
CA ALA A 349 12.25 16.04 5.67
C ALA A 349 12.79 14.60 5.58
N LYS A 350 11.97 13.57 5.92
CA LYS A 350 12.36 12.16 5.96
C LYS A 350 11.24 11.26 5.48
N GLY A 351 11.62 10.06 5.03
CA GLY A 351 10.74 9.01 4.57
C GLY A 351 10.80 8.81 3.06
N GLY A 352 10.51 7.62 2.63
CA GLY A 352 10.46 7.19 1.25
C GLY A 352 9.08 6.66 0.87
N HIS A 353 9.08 5.62 0.06
CA HIS A 353 7.89 5.01 -0.52
C HIS A 353 7.02 4.24 0.49
N PHE A 354 7.64 3.72 1.57
CA PHE A 354 6.98 2.90 2.58
C PHE A 354 6.87 3.62 3.93
N PRO A 355 6.24 4.81 4.00
CA PRO A 355 6.32 5.67 5.19
C PRO A 355 5.75 5.03 6.46
N SER A 356 4.77 4.13 6.34
CA SER A 356 4.21 3.36 7.46
C SER A 356 5.21 2.37 8.08
N LEU A 357 6.24 1.95 7.32
CA LEU A 357 7.32 1.07 7.79
C LEU A 357 8.57 1.86 8.16
N GLU A 358 8.90 2.92 7.43
CA GLU A 358 10.12 3.71 7.58
C GLU A 358 10.04 4.73 8.74
N VAL A 359 8.90 5.40 8.86
CA VAL A 359 8.65 6.50 9.82
C VAL A 359 7.23 6.40 10.41
N PRO A 360 6.87 5.27 11.06
CA PRO A 360 5.49 4.94 11.43
C PRO A 360 4.82 6.00 12.32
N GLU A 361 5.51 6.54 13.31
CA GLU A 361 4.98 7.57 14.19
C GLU A 361 4.63 8.86 13.43
N TYR A 362 5.53 9.27 12.53
CA TYR A 362 5.31 10.43 11.68
C TYR A 362 4.18 10.19 10.68
N PHE A 363 4.15 9.02 10.06
CA PHE A 363 3.08 8.63 9.15
C PHE A 363 1.70 8.70 9.81
N VAL A 364 1.56 8.16 11.00
CA VAL A 364 0.30 8.20 11.77
C VAL A 364 -0.12 9.64 12.07
N GLU A 365 0.81 10.49 12.50
CA GLU A 365 0.50 11.89 12.80
C GLU A 365 0.13 12.67 11.56
N ASP A 366 0.89 12.54 10.48
CA ASP A 366 0.64 13.18 9.19
C ASP A 366 -0.71 12.77 8.60
N LEU A 367 -1.04 11.49 8.67
CA LEU A 367 -2.34 10.97 8.23
C LEU A 367 -3.49 11.56 9.06
N ARG A 368 -3.33 11.66 10.39
CA ARG A 368 -4.32 12.29 11.27
C ARG A 368 -4.54 13.76 10.95
N GLU A 369 -3.46 14.54 10.81
CA GLU A 369 -3.53 15.96 10.46
C GLU A 369 -4.17 16.16 9.08
N GLY A 370 -3.79 15.33 8.10
CA GLY A 370 -4.36 15.34 6.76
C GLY A 370 -5.86 15.08 6.76
N LEU A 371 -6.28 14.02 7.45
CA LEU A 371 -7.70 13.67 7.54
C LEU A 371 -8.49 14.64 8.41
N ALA A 372 -7.92 15.21 9.46
CA ALA A 372 -8.56 16.28 10.23
C ALA A 372 -8.84 17.52 9.35
N ALA A 373 -7.87 17.94 8.51
CA ALA A 373 -8.05 19.03 7.56
C ALA A 373 -9.16 18.72 6.53
N VAL A 374 -9.20 17.48 6.02
CA VAL A 374 -10.25 16.97 5.12
C VAL A 374 -11.62 17.06 5.77
N LEU A 375 -11.80 16.51 6.97
CA LEU A 375 -13.07 16.47 7.68
C LEU A 375 -13.59 17.84 8.10
N ALA A 376 -12.69 18.76 8.49
CA ALA A 376 -13.05 20.14 8.83
C ALA A 376 -13.70 20.90 7.68
N VAL A 377 -13.43 20.51 6.43
CA VAL A 377 -13.98 21.15 5.23
C VAL A 377 -15.24 20.43 4.75
N SER A 378 -15.30 19.08 4.91
CA SER A 378 -16.47 18.28 4.55
C SER A 378 -17.68 18.61 5.43
N SER A 379 -17.47 18.82 6.73
CA SER A 379 -18.55 19.18 7.68
C SER A 379 -19.17 20.55 7.45
N ARG A 380 -18.49 21.48 6.77
CA ARG A 380 -19.01 22.82 6.47
C ARG A 380 -19.92 22.87 5.22
N GLY A 381 -19.95 21.79 4.45
CA GLY A 381 -20.77 21.68 3.21
C GLY A 381 -22.08 20.90 3.37
N GLY A 382 -22.34 20.27 4.51
CA GLY A 382 -23.51 19.44 4.76
C GLY A 382 -24.26 19.84 6.01
N THR A 383 -25.57 20.02 5.90
CA THR A 383 -26.52 20.11 7.02
C THR A 383 -26.42 18.84 7.87
N SER A 384 -26.36 19.04 9.20
CA SER A 384 -26.39 18.07 10.30
C SER A 384 -26.76 16.61 9.95
N LEU A 385 -25.86 15.68 10.28
CA LEU A 385 -26.13 14.22 10.29
C LEU A 385 -27.28 13.88 11.24
N PRO A 386 -28.22 13.03 10.83
CA PRO A 386 -29.19 12.46 11.77
C PRO A 386 -28.48 11.42 12.66
N ALA A 387 -28.74 11.51 13.97
CA ALA A 387 -28.23 10.62 14.99
C ALA A 387 -28.43 9.14 14.61
N ALA A 388 -27.37 8.34 14.75
CA ALA A 388 -27.37 6.91 14.48
C ALA A 388 -28.49 6.20 15.24
N GLY A 389 -29.42 5.59 14.51
CA GLY A 389 -30.46 4.73 15.03
C GLY A 389 -29.84 3.54 15.76
N ARG A 390 -30.27 3.33 17.01
CA ARG A 390 -29.90 2.16 17.83
C ARG A 390 -30.27 0.89 17.08
N CYS A 391 -29.28 0.07 16.78
CA CYS A 391 -29.49 -1.30 16.31
C CYS A 391 -29.89 -2.17 17.53
N PRO A 392 -30.95 -3.00 17.44
CA PRO A 392 -31.31 -3.89 18.53
C PRO A 392 -30.29 -5.02 18.67
N ALA A 393 -29.94 -5.30 19.90
CA ALA A 393 -29.13 -6.46 20.29
C ALA A 393 -29.91 -7.75 20.00
N ARG A 394 -29.32 -8.64 19.22
CA ARG A 394 -29.45 -10.10 19.28
C ARG A 394 -28.19 -10.75 18.75
#